data_3225c9f3ac49c5749b8d247bd7ad945f
#
_entry.id   3225c9f3ac49c5749b8d247bd7ad945f
#
_cell.length_a   1.000
_cell.length_b   1.000
_cell.length_c   1.000
_cell.angle_alpha   90.00
_cell.angle_beta   90.00
_cell.angle_gamma   90.00
#
_symmetry.space_group_name_H-M   'P 1'
#
loop_
_entity.id
_entity.type
_entity.pdbx_description
1 polymer ?
#
loop_
_entity_poly.entity_id
_entity_poly.type
_entity_poly.pdbx_seq_one_letter_code
_entity_poly.pdbx_strand_id
1 'polypeptide(L)'
;ELRFNRQTYFEGYNTISPGGGLKIKSFVANSDGSYTVIPDLEDGVPLGQKPDDILLGFWHDKSVTTGDFIGFRKIQYRITSADYDEKTFVMVPRPGYEFVPHNEMRLGQTGNFTDKERQTYIIIDVRDGNCCITLVDNANTWDPEPAQMKSWFGKKKGMTINGINCDRFSAVLQDIIMTGLIFQIDEITGSTVRVPIDFPSWEPGRKYAYYSRVPHNGSTWLCVNDKGTTSEPSENNPDWLVSAAKGDKGDPGLSVIGGGHWESSKTPYEVNTMVTLAGCVFISKVKTSNP
;
A
#
# COMPACT_ATOMS: atom_id res chain seq x y z
N GLU A 1 19.69 1.74 -25.65
CA GLU A 1 20.77 1.50 -24.69
C GLU A 1 20.83 2.66 -23.70
N LEU A 2 20.62 2.41 -22.40
CA LEU A 2 20.74 3.43 -21.37
C LEU A 2 22.23 3.62 -21.05
N ARG A 3 22.81 4.76 -21.43
CA ARG A 3 24.21 5.07 -21.11
C ARG A 3 24.25 6.08 -19.98
N PHE A 4 24.81 5.67 -18.84
CA PHE A 4 25.14 6.57 -17.74
C PHE A 4 26.59 7.01 -17.84
N ASN A 5 26.82 8.29 -17.91
CA ASN A 5 28.14 8.86 -17.65
C ASN A 5 28.45 8.80 -16.15
N ARG A 6 29.68 9.18 -15.74
CA ARG A 6 30.10 9.18 -14.33
C ARG A 6 29.18 9.98 -13.40
N GLN A 7 28.37 10.88 -13.93
CA GLN A 7 27.34 11.62 -13.22
C GLN A 7 26.08 11.70 -14.09
N THR A 8 24.96 11.28 -13.54
CA THR A 8 23.63 11.46 -14.16
C THR A 8 22.86 12.44 -13.29
N TYR A 9 22.48 13.57 -13.88
CA TYR A 9 21.65 14.57 -13.21
C TYR A 9 20.20 14.36 -13.63
N PHE A 10 19.32 14.17 -12.64
CA PHE A 10 17.88 14.25 -12.82
C PHE A 10 17.42 15.61 -12.32
N GLU A 11 16.72 16.36 -13.17
CA GLU A 11 15.96 17.51 -12.70
C GLU A 11 14.87 17.05 -11.74
N GLY A 12 14.35 17.94 -10.91
CA GLY A 12 13.43 17.60 -9.79
C GLY A 12 12.19 16.76 -10.15
N TYR A 13 11.95 16.51 -11.44
CA TYR A 13 10.88 15.64 -11.95
C TYR A 13 11.34 14.88 -13.19
N ASN A 14 11.13 13.57 -13.20
CA ASN A 14 11.43 12.71 -14.33
C ASN A 14 10.33 11.67 -14.52
N THR A 15 10.07 11.32 -15.78
CA THR A 15 9.16 10.24 -16.16
C THR A 15 9.88 9.18 -16.97
N ILE A 16 9.51 7.93 -16.75
CA ILE A 16 9.87 6.78 -17.58
C ILE A 16 8.56 6.20 -18.09
N SER A 17 8.38 6.18 -19.40
CA SER A 17 7.12 5.81 -20.03
C SER A 17 7.34 5.21 -21.42
N PRO A 18 6.35 4.52 -22.01
CA PRO A 18 6.46 3.94 -23.36
C PRO A 18 6.78 4.94 -24.47
N GLY A 19 6.30 6.19 -24.36
CA GLY A 19 6.61 7.27 -25.28
C GLY A 19 7.90 8.00 -24.99
N GLY A 20 8.47 7.77 -23.80
CA GLY A 20 9.70 8.43 -23.36
C GLY A 20 9.58 9.93 -23.15
N GLY A 21 10.74 10.56 -23.03
CA GLY A 21 10.88 12.03 -23.01
C GLY A 21 11.26 12.56 -24.38
N LEU A 22 10.96 13.82 -24.61
CA LEU A 22 11.40 14.57 -25.79
C LEU A 22 11.92 15.94 -25.40
N LYS A 23 12.76 16.50 -26.26
CA LYS A 23 13.18 17.90 -26.26
C LYS A 23 12.67 18.54 -27.54
N ILE A 24 12.07 19.71 -27.46
CA ILE A 24 11.58 20.44 -28.61
C ILE A 24 12.77 21.12 -29.29
N LYS A 25 13.06 20.76 -30.53
CA LYS A 25 14.05 21.46 -31.35
C LYS A 25 13.48 22.78 -31.92
N SER A 26 12.28 22.68 -32.47
CA SER A 26 11.54 23.86 -32.97
C SER A 26 10.04 23.56 -33.04
N PHE A 27 9.24 24.61 -33.18
CA PHE A 27 7.80 24.47 -33.34
C PHE A 27 7.23 25.61 -34.22
N VAL A 28 6.04 25.37 -34.76
CA VAL A 28 5.24 26.36 -35.48
C VAL A 28 3.87 26.44 -34.82
N ALA A 29 3.43 27.65 -34.50
CA ALA A 29 2.07 27.88 -34.03
C ALA A 29 1.09 27.85 -35.22
N ASN A 30 0.04 27.03 -35.10
CA ASN A 30 -1.00 26.93 -36.13
C ASN A 30 -2.15 27.91 -35.83
N SER A 31 -2.94 28.23 -36.84
CA SER A 31 -4.06 29.19 -36.72
C SER A 31 -5.19 28.70 -35.81
N ASP A 32 -5.28 27.39 -35.54
CA ASP A 32 -6.26 26.73 -34.67
C ASP A 32 -5.84 26.65 -33.19
N GLY A 33 -4.68 27.23 -32.84
CA GLY A 33 -4.13 27.19 -31.48
C GLY A 33 -3.32 25.94 -31.17
N SER A 34 -3.13 25.05 -32.13
CA SER A 34 -2.24 23.89 -32.01
C SER A 34 -0.79 24.27 -32.36
N TYR A 35 0.13 23.36 -32.10
CA TYR A 35 1.56 23.54 -32.41
C TYR A 35 2.08 22.32 -33.16
N THR A 36 2.68 22.57 -34.34
CA THR A 36 3.47 21.56 -35.07
C THR A 36 4.88 21.55 -34.49
N VAL A 37 5.34 20.42 -33.99
CA VAL A 37 6.60 20.28 -33.23
C VAL A 37 7.57 19.40 -33.98
N ILE A 38 8.82 19.84 -34.07
CA ILE A 38 9.97 19.05 -34.49
C ILE A 38 10.76 18.70 -33.22
N PRO A 39 10.79 17.44 -32.77
CA PRO A 39 11.59 17.03 -31.63
C PRO A 39 13.10 16.99 -31.99
N ASP A 40 13.93 17.17 -30.97
CA ASP A 40 15.38 17.05 -31.07
C ASP A 40 15.76 15.56 -30.93
N LEU A 41 15.75 14.85 -32.05
CA LEU A 41 16.06 13.42 -32.11
C LEU A 41 17.49 13.21 -32.63
N GLU A 42 18.19 12.23 -32.08
CA GLU A 42 19.45 11.75 -32.64
C GLU A 42 19.23 11.07 -33.99
N ASP A 43 20.26 11.04 -34.84
CA ASP A 43 20.20 10.39 -36.15
C ASP A 43 19.82 8.91 -36.00
N GLY A 44 18.86 8.47 -36.82
CA GLY A 44 18.35 7.08 -36.82
C GLY A 44 17.32 6.78 -35.73
N VAL A 45 17.07 7.67 -34.78
CA VAL A 45 16.04 7.49 -33.75
C VAL A 45 14.65 7.74 -34.36
N PRO A 46 13.70 6.81 -34.25
CA PRO A 46 12.33 7.00 -34.70
C PRO A 46 11.56 7.93 -33.77
N LEU A 47 10.50 8.54 -34.29
CA LEU A 47 9.55 9.28 -33.47
C LEU A 47 8.81 8.30 -32.53
N GLY A 48 8.93 8.50 -31.21
CA GLY A 48 8.30 7.66 -30.17
C GLY A 48 6.89 8.13 -29.77
N GLN A 49 6.50 9.33 -30.15
CA GLN A 49 5.22 9.96 -29.82
C GLN A 49 4.10 9.44 -30.70
N LYS A 50 2.91 9.23 -30.12
CA LYS A 50 1.71 8.80 -30.83
C LYS A 50 0.53 9.72 -30.59
N PRO A 51 -0.48 9.72 -31.46
CA PRO A 51 -1.72 10.42 -31.20
C PRO A 51 -2.29 10.03 -29.83
N ASP A 52 -2.93 10.97 -29.19
CA ASP A 52 -3.51 10.85 -27.86
C ASP A 52 -2.52 10.76 -26.69
N ASP A 53 -1.22 10.75 -26.93
CA ASP A 53 -0.23 10.87 -25.85
C ASP A 53 -0.43 12.16 -25.06
N ILE A 54 -0.34 12.05 -23.75
CA ILE A 54 -0.32 13.17 -22.82
C ILE A 54 1.14 13.50 -22.53
N LEU A 55 1.54 14.71 -22.87
CA LEU A 55 2.87 15.23 -22.60
C LEU A 55 2.82 16.14 -21.39
N LEU A 56 3.77 15.96 -20.48
CA LEU A 56 3.93 16.75 -19.27
C LEU A 56 5.32 17.36 -19.20
N GLY A 57 5.38 18.64 -18.88
CA GLY A 57 6.60 19.38 -18.56
C GLY A 57 6.39 20.31 -17.38
N PHE A 58 7.47 20.92 -16.94
CA PHE A 58 7.45 21.92 -15.89
C PHE A 58 8.27 23.13 -16.33
N TRP A 59 7.68 24.29 -16.18
CA TRP A 59 8.33 25.56 -16.42
C TRP A 59 8.71 26.22 -15.11
N HIS A 60 9.89 26.78 -15.06
CA HIS A 60 10.35 27.56 -13.92
C HIS A 60 9.80 28.97 -14.01
N ASP A 61 8.81 29.28 -13.20
CA ASP A 61 8.31 30.65 -13.07
C ASP A 61 9.31 31.51 -12.29
N LYS A 62 9.54 32.70 -12.80
CA LYS A 62 10.41 33.69 -12.17
C LYS A 62 9.62 34.93 -11.82
N SER A 63 9.99 35.56 -10.71
CA SER A 63 9.48 36.88 -10.35
C SER A 63 9.79 37.88 -11.44
N VAL A 64 8.77 38.62 -11.91
CA VAL A 64 8.94 39.66 -12.92
C VAL A 64 9.78 40.84 -12.37
N THR A 65 9.77 41.03 -11.06
CA THR A 65 10.44 42.13 -10.38
C THR A 65 11.89 41.81 -10.01
N THR A 66 12.15 40.62 -9.48
CA THR A 66 13.49 40.28 -8.97
C THR A 66 14.20 39.24 -9.84
N GLY A 67 13.51 38.56 -10.76
CA GLY A 67 14.07 37.47 -11.54
C GLY A 67 14.24 36.16 -10.76
N ASP A 68 13.90 36.13 -9.46
CA ASP A 68 14.06 34.97 -8.61
C ASP A 68 13.06 33.89 -8.97
N PHE A 69 13.44 32.61 -8.70
CA PHE A 69 12.55 31.46 -8.85
C PHE A 69 11.40 31.56 -7.84
N ILE A 70 10.16 31.45 -8.32
CA ILE A 70 8.94 31.52 -7.50
C ILE A 70 8.11 30.25 -7.53
N GLY A 71 8.41 29.28 -8.39
CA GLY A 71 7.70 28.01 -8.45
C GLY A 71 7.81 27.28 -9.77
N PHE A 72 7.14 26.15 -9.84
CA PHE A 72 7.01 25.37 -11.06
C PHE A 72 5.60 25.49 -11.62
N ARG A 73 5.49 25.85 -12.89
CA ARG A 73 4.23 25.78 -13.63
C ARG A 73 4.15 24.45 -14.34
N LYS A 74 3.10 23.69 -14.07
CA LYS A 74 2.77 22.47 -14.78
C LYS A 74 2.26 22.81 -16.19
N ILE A 75 2.80 22.12 -17.19
CA ILE A 75 2.46 22.32 -18.59
C ILE A 75 2.06 20.97 -19.16
N GLN A 76 0.91 20.90 -19.84
CA GLN A 76 0.42 19.67 -20.44
C GLN A 76 -0.08 19.91 -21.86
N TYR A 77 0.23 18.94 -22.73
CA TYR A 77 -0.24 18.91 -24.11
C TYR A 77 -0.79 17.53 -24.44
N ARG A 78 -1.72 17.47 -25.38
CA ARG A 78 -2.18 16.24 -26.03
C ARG A 78 -1.69 16.23 -27.46
N ILE A 79 -1.14 15.12 -27.92
CA ILE A 79 -0.78 14.92 -29.33
C ILE A 79 -2.04 14.58 -30.11
N THR A 80 -2.31 15.31 -31.18
CA THR A 80 -3.48 15.11 -32.03
C THR A 80 -3.14 14.30 -33.28
N SER A 81 -1.90 14.44 -33.80
CA SER A 81 -1.40 13.69 -34.94
C SER A 81 0.12 13.56 -34.89
N ALA A 82 0.66 12.54 -35.54
CA ALA A 82 2.09 12.30 -35.71
C ALA A 82 2.40 11.93 -37.16
N ASP A 83 3.48 12.51 -37.70
CA ASP A 83 4.06 12.16 -38.97
C ASP A 83 5.41 11.48 -38.70
N TYR A 84 5.46 10.18 -38.99
CA TYR A 84 6.64 9.36 -38.68
C TYR A 84 7.74 9.48 -39.74
N ASP A 85 7.39 9.86 -40.97
CA ASP A 85 8.34 10.04 -42.07
C ASP A 85 9.10 11.35 -41.86
N GLU A 86 8.36 12.44 -41.59
CA GLU A 86 8.94 13.77 -41.31
C GLU A 86 9.39 13.91 -39.84
N LYS A 87 9.09 12.90 -38.98
CA LYS A 87 9.40 12.92 -37.55
C LYS A 87 8.88 14.18 -36.84
N THR A 88 7.64 14.57 -37.14
CA THR A 88 6.95 15.69 -36.52
C THR A 88 5.63 15.24 -35.88
N PHE A 89 5.10 16.06 -35.01
CA PHE A 89 3.76 15.83 -34.45
C PHE A 89 3.04 17.15 -34.18
N VAL A 90 1.72 17.10 -34.12
CA VAL A 90 0.88 18.22 -33.74
C VAL A 90 0.40 18.01 -32.31
N MET A 91 0.51 19.02 -31.49
CA MET A 91 0.02 19.00 -30.10
C MET A 91 -0.87 20.20 -29.80
N VAL A 92 -1.82 20.01 -28.90
CA VAL A 92 -2.69 21.05 -28.36
C VAL A 92 -2.47 21.18 -26.86
N PRO A 93 -2.49 22.40 -26.30
CA PRO A 93 -2.37 22.58 -24.85
C PRO A 93 -3.62 22.03 -24.13
N ARG A 94 -3.46 21.64 -22.86
CA ARG A 94 -4.59 21.31 -22.00
C ARG A 94 -5.48 22.54 -21.83
N PRO A 95 -6.81 22.42 -22.01
CA PRO A 95 -7.75 23.53 -21.78
C PRO A 95 -7.61 24.14 -20.37
N GLY A 96 -7.50 25.45 -20.28
CA GLY A 96 -7.27 26.17 -19.02
C GLY A 96 -5.82 26.16 -18.51
N TYR A 97 -4.90 25.56 -19.28
CA TYR A 97 -3.46 25.49 -18.99
C TYR A 97 -2.64 25.87 -20.24
N GLU A 98 -3.15 26.82 -21.00
CA GLU A 98 -2.54 27.27 -22.26
C GLU A 98 -1.12 27.80 -21.99
N PHE A 99 -0.16 27.24 -22.68
CA PHE A 99 1.22 27.65 -22.63
C PHE A 99 1.85 27.51 -24.03
N VAL A 100 2.51 28.52 -24.47
CA VAL A 100 3.24 28.50 -25.75
C VAL A 100 4.52 27.69 -25.53
N PRO A 101 4.78 26.65 -26.33
CA PRO A 101 6.01 25.89 -26.19
C PRO A 101 7.24 26.74 -26.50
N HIS A 102 8.40 26.30 -26.03
CA HIS A 102 9.69 26.91 -26.31
C HIS A 102 10.62 25.87 -26.93
N ASN A 103 11.57 26.35 -27.73
CA ASN A 103 12.71 25.54 -28.12
C ASN A 103 13.46 25.09 -26.87
N GLU A 104 14.05 23.92 -26.89
CA GLU A 104 14.73 23.27 -25.78
C GLU A 104 13.81 22.79 -24.64
N MET A 105 12.49 23.02 -24.72
CA MET A 105 11.54 22.53 -23.73
C MET A 105 11.58 21.00 -23.67
N ARG A 106 11.61 20.46 -22.45
CA ARG A 106 11.57 19.02 -22.19
C ARG A 106 10.18 18.61 -21.76
N LEU A 107 9.65 17.57 -22.40
CA LEU A 107 8.34 17.02 -22.11
C LEU A 107 8.50 15.49 -21.95
N GLY A 108 7.79 14.91 -21.00
CA GLY A 108 7.68 13.46 -20.83
C GLY A 108 6.27 12.99 -21.15
N GLN A 109 6.14 11.82 -21.76
CA GLN A 109 4.84 11.19 -21.95
C GLN A 109 4.36 10.67 -20.59
N THR A 110 3.12 10.98 -20.19
CA THR A 110 2.53 10.64 -18.89
C THR A 110 1.15 10.00 -19.02
N GLY A 111 0.97 9.20 -20.06
CA GLY A 111 -0.28 8.52 -20.34
C GLY A 111 -0.73 8.72 -21.78
N ASN A 112 -1.86 8.13 -22.10
CA ASN A 112 -2.50 8.25 -23.39
C ASN A 112 -4.02 8.12 -23.20
N PHE A 113 -4.81 8.95 -23.90
CA PHE A 113 -6.25 8.95 -23.72
C PHE A 113 -6.93 7.67 -24.22
N THR A 114 -6.35 6.94 -25.18
CA THR A 114 -6.99 5.83 -25.88
C THR A 114 -6.17 4.54 -25.89
N ASP A 115 -4.85 4.62 -26.07
CA ASP A 115 -3.96 3.45 -26.17
C ASP A 115 -3.53 2.96 -24.78
N LYS A 116 -4.09 1.82 -24.33
CA LYS A 116 -3.81 1.22 -23.01
C LYS A 116 -2.35 0.85 -22.81
N GLU A 117 -1.63 0.44 -23.86
CA GLU A 117 -0.21 0.09 -23.75
C GLU A 117 0.68 1.31 -23.43
N ARG A 118 0.13 2.52 -23.54
CA ARG A 118 0.82 3.78 -23.29
C ARG A 118 0.31 4.51 -22.04
N GLN A 119 -0.48 3.84 -21.22
CA GLN A 119 -1.10 4.41 -20.00
C GLN A 119 -0.31 4.10 -18.73
N THR A 120 0.85 3.46 -18.84
CA THR A 120 1.73 3.17 -17.70
C THR A 120 2.95 4.06 -17.71
N TYR A 121 3.36 4.54 -16.53
CA TYR A 121 4.61 5.30 -16.40
C TYR A 121 5.10 5.35 -14.95
N ILE A 122 6.39 5.68 -14.79
CA ILE A 122 7.02 5.88 -13.50
C ILE A 122 7.34 7.37 -13.36
N ILE A 123 7.02 7.94 -12.19
CA ILE A 123 7.41 9.30 -11.81
C ILE A 123 8.47 9.24 -10.73
N ILE A 124 9.55 10.00 -10.90
CA ILE A 124 10.48 10.37 -9.83
C ILE A 124 10.26 11.85 -9.54
N ASP A 125 9.80 12.18 -8.33
CA ASP A 125 9.44 13.56 -7.97
C ASP A 125 10.06 13.96 -6.63
N VAL A 126 10.85 15.04 -6.65
CA VAL A 126 11.48 15.62 -5.45
C VAL A 126 11.10 17.10 -5.25
N ARG A 127 10.01 17.57 -5.90
CA ARG A 127 9.55 18.96 -5.81
C ARG A 127 8.56 19.17 -4.67
N ASP A 128 8.42 20.38 -4.22
CA ASP A 128 7.36 20.85 -3.31
C ASP A 128 7.22 20.02 -2.01
N GLY A 129 8.35 19.45 -1.57
CA GLY A 129 8.40 18.60 -0.37
C GLY A 129 8.06 17.14 -0.62
N ASN A 130 7.84 16.73 -1.88
CA ASN A 130 7.88 15.32 -2.27
C ASN A 130 9.31 14.78 -2.24
N CYS A 131 9.45 13.49 -2.11
CA CYS A 131 10.67 12.72 -2.34
C CYS A 131 10.22 11.29 -2.60
N CYS A 132 9.75 11.00 -3.82
CA CYS A 132 9.13 9.70 -4.09
C CYS A 132 9.32 9.22 -5.52
N ILE A 133 9.22 7.91 -5.66
CA ILE A 133 9.03 7.20 -6.93
C ILE A 133 7.60 6.67 -6.92
N THR A 134 6.81 7.01 -7.92
CA THR A 134 5.40 6.57 -8.06
C THR A 134 5.24 5.78 -9.35
N LEU A 135 4.56 4.64 -9.28
CA LEU A 135 4.16 3.83 -10.43
C LEU A 135 2.68 4.11 -10.71
N VAL A 136 2.39 4.47 -11.95
CA VAL A 136 1.04 4.82 -12.42
C VAL A 136 0.61 3.85 -13.51
N ASP A 137 -0.65 3.46 -13.49
CA ASP A 137 -1.27 2.57 -14.48
C ASP A 137 -2.65 3.07 -14.85
N ASN A 138 -3.10 2.78 -16.09
CA ASN A 138 -4.36 3.25 -16.67
C ASN A 138 -4.47 4.79 -16.73
N ALA A 139 -3.37 5.49 -16.96
CA ALA A 139 -3.32 6.95 -17.07
C ALA A 139 -3.95 7.43 -18.40
N ASN A 140 -5.25 7.59 -18.40
CA ASN A 140 -6.07 8.01 -19.53
C ASN A 140 -6.71 9.39 -19.36
N THR A 141 -6.25 10.15 -18.39
CA THR A 141 -6.70 11.51 -18.07
C THR A 141 -5.50 12.42 -17.91
N TRP A 142 -5.73 13.74 -17.94
CA TRP A 142 -4.66 14.75 -17.78
C TRP A 142 -3.86 14.61 -16.49
N ASP A 143 -4.53 14.24 -15.41
CA ASP A 143 -3.94 13.98 -14.11
C ASP A 143 -4.33 12.57 -13.65
N PRO A 144 -3.38 11.77 -13.16
CA PRO A 144 -3.70 10.46 -12.67
C PRO A 144 -4.57 10.57 -11.40
N GLU A 145 -5.67 9.84 -11.39
CA GLU A 145 -6.50 9.65 -10.21
C GLU A 145 -5.73 8.84 -9.13
N PRO A 146 -6.04 9.01 -7.83
CA PRO A 146 -5.40 8.23 -6.78
C PRO A 146 -5.45 6.71 -7.00
N ALA A 147 -6.54 6.20 -7.58
CA ALA A 147 -6.69 4.77 -7.89
C ALA A 147 -5.74 4.28 -9.01
N GLN A 148 -5.22 5.18 -9.83
CA GLN A 148 -4.26 4.89 -10.89
C GLN A 148 -2.81 4.86 -10.37
N MET A 149 -2.55 5.39 -9.20
CA MET A 149 -1.26 5.31 -8.51
C MET A 149 -1.16 3.96 -7.80
N LYS A 150 -0.54 2.97 -8.45
CA LYS A 150 -0.52 1.57 -7.98
C LYS A 150 0.47 1.32 -6.85
N SER A 151 1.58 2.03 -6.87
CA SER A 151 2.57 1.94 -5.78
C SER A 151 3.46 3.17 -5.74
N TRP A 152 4.06 3.43 -4.60
CA TRP A 152 5.14 4.40 -4.46
C TRP A 152 6.09 4.05 -3.32
N PHE A 153 7.27 4.63 -3.40
CA PHE A 153 8.30 4.60 -2.37
C PHE A 153 8.71 6.02 -2.05
N GLY A 154 8.73 6.39 -0.78
CA GLY A 154 9.17 7.70 -0.33
C GLY A 154 8.07 8.52 0.33
N LYS A 155 8.26 9.84 0.35
CA LYS A 155 7.36 10.82 0.95
C LYS A 155 6.54 11.51 -0.13
N LYS A 156 5.21 11.51 -0.01
CA LYS A 156 4.28 12.19 -0.92
C LYS A 156 3.38 13.15 -0.15
N LYS A 157 3.70 14.44 -0.22
CA LYS A 157 3.03 15.48 0.54
C LYS A 157 1.56 15.62 0.15
N GLY A 158 0.69 15.76 1.15
CA GLY A 158 -0.74 16.00 0.98
C GLY A 158 -1.53 14.77 0.53
N MET A 159 -0.92 13.58 0.50
CA MET A 159 -1.59 12.34 0.11
C MET A 159 -1.97 11.50 1.31
N THR A 160 -3.22 11.01 1.31
CA THR A 160 -3.74 10.08 2.31
C THR A 160 -4.34 8.87 1.59
N ILE A 161 -3.99 7.66 2.01
CA ILE A 161 -4.51 6.40 1.47
C ILE A 161 -5.07 5.57 2.62
N ASN A 162 -6.33 5.18 2.50
CA ASN A 162 -7.05 4.41 3.52
C ASN A 162 -6.88 5.00 4.95
N GLY A 163 -6.87 6.34 5.06
CA GLY A 163 -6.69 7.05 6.33
C GLY A 163 -5.23 7.20 6.78
N ILE A 164 -4.27 6.64 6.05
CA ILE A 164 -2.84 6.75 6.37
C ILE A 164 -2.25 7.96 5.64
N ASN A 165 -1.66 8.87 6.41
CA ASN A 165 -0.96 10.04 5.86
C ASN A 165 0.39 9.64 5.27
N CYS A 166 0.63 10.00 4.01
CA CYS A 166 1.83 9.69 3.25
C CYS A 166 2.90 10.80 3.29
N ASP A 167 2.74 11.82 4.17
CA ASP A 167 3.75 12.86 4.40
C ASP A 167 5.03 12.33 5.09
N ARG A 168 5.02 11.06 5.50
CA ARG A 168 6.18 10.31 6.00
C ARG A 168 6.76 9.43 4.89
N PHE A 169 8.03 9.03 5.04
CA PHE A 169 8.63 8.02 4.14
C PHE A 169 7.93 6.68 4.31
N SER A 170 7.34 6.19 3.25
CA SER A 170 6.55 4.96 3.23
C SER A 170 6.74 4.20 1.92
N ALA A 171 6.47 2.90 1.97
CA ALA A 171 6.30 2.06 0.80
C ALA A 171 4.83 1.65 0.74
N VAL A 172 4.16 1.92 -0.36
CA VAL A 172 2.79 1.49 -0.62
C VAL A 172 2.80 0.58 -1.84
N LEU A 173 2.35 -0.64 -1.65
CA LEU A 173 2.37 -1.72 -2.63
C LEU A 173 1.03 -2.46 -2.56
N GLN A 174 0.58 -3.01 -3.67
CA GLN A 174 -0.60 -3.86 -3.70
C GLN A 174 -0.30 -5.22 -3.09
N ASP A 175 0.80 -5.85 -3.53
CA ASP A 175 1.26 -7.14 -3.04
C ASP A 175 2.75 -7.08 -2.72
N ILE A 176 3.16 -7.77 -1.65
CA ILE A 176 4.56 -7.94 -1.27
C ILE A 176 4.87 -9.42 -1.16
N ILE A 177 5.73 -9.93 -2.03
CA ILE A 177 6.29 -11.28 -1.92
C ILE A 177 7.69 -11.15 -1.34
N MET A 178 7.90 -11.70 -0.14
CA MET A 178 9.17 -11.61 0.55
C MET A 178 9.70 -13.01 0.89
N THR A 179 10.99 -13.18 0.74
CA THR A 179 11.74 -14.32 1.27
C THR A 179 12.68 -13.82 2.36
N GLY A 180 12.76 -14.55 3.48
CA GLY A 180 13.61 -14.19 4.60
C GLY A 180 12.84 -13.63 5.80
N LEU A 181 13.42 -12.65 6.49
CA LEU A 181 12.95 -12.15 7.78
C LEU A 181 12.44 -10.72 7.67
N ILE A 182 11.33 -10.45 8.36
CA ILE A 182 10.82 -9.09 8.54
C ILE A 182 11.15 -8.66 9.97
N PHE A 183 11.75 -7.47 10.09
CA PHE A 183 11.99 -6.84 11.37
C PHE A 183 11.23 -5.51 11.44
N GLN A 184 10.65 -5.26 12.60
CA GLN A 184 10.06 -3.99 12.95
C GLN A 184 10.92 -3.33 14.04
N ILE A 185 11.16 -2.03 13.90
CA ILE A 185 11.82 -1.24 14.95
C ILE A 185 10.73 -0.64 15.82
N ASP A 186 10.81 -0.88 17.13
CA ASP A 186 9.99 -0.19 18.12
C ASP A 186 10.46 1.27 18.19
N GLU A 187 9.60 2.21 17.83
CA GLU A 187 9.94 3.64 17.79
C GLU A 187 10.22 4.23 19.17
N ILE A 188 9.74 3.59 20.25
CA ILE A 188 9.92 4.07 21.63
C ILE A 188 11.26 3.60 22.20
N THR A 189 11.56 2.31 22.05
CA THR A 189 12.75 1.70 22.66
C THR A 189 13.93 1.60 21.70
N GLY A 190 13.74 1.77 20.41
CA GLY A 190 14.73 1.51 19.36
C GLY A 190 15.04 0.04 19.18
N SER A 191 14.33 -0.86 19.87
CA SER A 191 14.57 -2.30 19.79
C SER A 191 14.05 -2.88 18.48
N THR A 192 14.80 -3.83 17.92
CA THR A 192 14.39 -4.56 16.73
C THR A 192 13.57 -5.78 17.12
N VAL A 193 12.33 -5.82 16.68
CA VAL A 193 11.40 -6.93 16.90
C VAL A 193 11.20 -7.68 15.59
N ARG A 194 11.33 -9.00 15.62
CA ARG A 194 11.05 -9.85 14.48
C ARG A 194 9.55 -10.06 14.33
N VAL A 195 9.03 -9.99 13.11
CA VAL A 195 7.63 -10.27 12.81
C VAL A 195 7.46 -11.78 12.56
N PRO A 196 6.56 -12.47 13.29
CA PRO A 196 6.28 -13.89 13.06
C PRO A 196 5.67 -14.15 11.68
N ILE A 197 5.92 -15.34 11.15
CA ILE A 197 5.23 -15.85 9.96
C ILE A 197 4.04 -16.70 10.46
N ASP A 198 2.83 -16.27 10.16
CA ASP A 198 1.61 -16.94 10.57
C ASP A 198 1.23 -18.06 9.59
N PHE A 199 0.91 -19.22 10.13
CA PHE A 199 0.38 -20.37 9.40
C PHE A 199 -1.07 -20.63 9.80
N PRO A 200 -1.91 -21.17 8.91
CA PRO A 200 -3.33 -21.43 9.23
C PRO A 200 -3.51 -22.53 10.29
N SER A 201 -2.65 -23.54 10.31
CA SER A 201 -2.65 -24.64 11.28
C SER A 201 -1.33 -25.39 11.27
N TRP A 202 -1.09 -26.19 12.32
CA TRP A 202 -0.01 -27.18 12.30
C TRP A 202 -0.38 -28.36 11.40
N GLU A 203 0.61 -28.84 10.63
CA GLU A 203 0.48 -29.97 9.72
C GLU A 203 1.61 -30.97 9.98
N PRO A 204 1.29 -32.29 10.09
CA PRO A 204 2.28 -33.33 10.28
C PRO A 204 3.32 -33.37 9.14
N GLY A 205 4.62 -33.45 9.48
CA GLY A 205 5.70 -33.54 8.50
C GLY A 205 6.11 -32.25 7.86
N ARG A 206 5.37 -31.15 8.04
CA ARG A 206 5.76 -29.82 7.58
C ARG A 206 6.86 -29.26 8.46
N LYS A 207 7.90 -28.70 7.85
CA LYS A 207 8.95 -28.00 8.58
C LYS A 207 8.57 -26.54 8.80
N TYR A 208 8.61 -26.12 10.07
CA TYR A 208 8.39 -24.74 10.50
C TYR A 208 9.72 -24.09 10.86
N ALA A 209 9.98 -22.94 10.28
CA ALA A 209 11.20 -22.18 10.56
C ALA A 209 11.12 -21.49 11.93
N TYR A 210 12.27 -21.06 12.43
CA TYR A 210 12.32 -20.21 13.63
C TYR A 210 11.39 -19.00 13.46
N TYR A 211 10.60 -18.70 14.50
CA TYR A 211 9.62 -17.62 14.56
C TYR A 211 8.36 -17.83 13.69
N SER A 212 8.11 -19.06 13.24
CA SER A 212 6.80 -19.44 12.70
C SER A 212 5.77 -19.53 13.82
N ARG A 213 4.58 -18.96 13.60
CA ARG A 213 3.46 -18.97 14.54
C ARG A 213 2.35 -19.86 14.00
N VAL A 214 1.91 -20.82 14.78
CA VAL A 214 1.05 -21.91 14.33
C VAL A 214 -0.06 -22.20 15.34
N PRO A 215 -1.34 -22.12 14.95
CA PRO A 215 -2.46 -22.63 15.77
C PRO A 215 -2.43 -24.15 15.84
N HIS A 216 -2.56 -24.69 17.05
CA HIS A 216 -2.67 -26.13 17.29
C HIS A 216 -3.38 -26.40 18.60
N ASN A 217 -4.37 -27.36 18.62
CA ASN A 217 -5.13 -27.79 19.79
C ASN A 217 -5.74 -26.65 20.63
N GLY A 218 -6.19 -25.58 19.97
CA GLY A 218 -6.85 -24.45 20.61
C GLY A 218 -5.88 -23.37 21.16
N SER A 219 -4.57 -23.64 21.14
CA SER A 219 -3.52 -22.68 21.47
C SER A 219 -2.80 -22.24 20.23
N THR A 220 -2.07 -21.10 20.31
CA THR A 220 -1.17 -20.62 19.27
C THR A 220 0.26 -20.76 19.77
N TRP A 221 1.12 -21.33 18.94
CA TRP A 221 2.49 -21.69 19.26
C TRP A 221 3.49 -20.95 18.39
N LEU A 222 4.59 -20.55 18.97
CA LEU A 222 5.72 -19.90 18.29
C LEU A 222 6.91 -20.87 18.24
N CYS A 223 7.44 -21.14 17.05
CA CYS A 223 8.65 -21.95 16.90
C CYS A 223 9.86 -21.16 17.41
N VAL A 224 10.54 -21.70 18.42
CA VAL A 224 11.75 -21.09 19.03
C VAL A 224 13.04 -21.86 18.71
N ASN A 225 12.95 -22.94 17.95
CA ASN A 225 14.11 -23.68 17.45
C ASN A 225 14.74 -22.95 16.25
N ASP A 226 15.99 -22.49 16.36
CA ASP A 226 16.72 -21.73 15.34
C ASP A 226 16.94 -22.51 14.02
N LYS A 227 16.95 -23.84 14.07
CA LYS A 227 17.05 -24.72 12.90
C LYS A 227 15.68 -25.09 12.32
N GLY A 228 14.62 -24.62 12.95
CA GLY A 228 13.25 -25.03 12.66
C GLY A 228 12.93 -26.45 13.17
N THR A 229 11.66 -26.82 13.11
CA THR A 229 11.18 -28.10 13.63
C THR A 229 10.08 -28.68 12.77
N THR A 230 9.91 -30.02 12.83
CA THR A 230 8.76 -30.75 12.28
C THR A 230 7.92 -31.36 13.40
N SER A 231 8.36 -31.21 14.66
CA SER A 231 7.67 -31.80 15.82
C SER A 231 6.37 -31.09 16.13
N GLU A 232 5.45 -31.82 16.74
CA GLU A 232 4.13 -31.30 17.11
C GLU A 232 4.24 -30.29 18.27
N PRO A 233 3.53 -29.13 18.18
CA PRO A 233 3.49 -28.16 19.27
C PRO A 233 2.83 -28.75 20.54
N SER A 234 3.51 -28.65 21.66
CA SER A 234 3.00 -29.04 22.98
C SER A 234 3.76 -28.30 24.08
N GLU A 235 3.19 -28.26 25.30
CA GLU A 235 3.81 -27.63 26.46
C GLU A 235 5.15 -28.23 26.86
N ASN A 236 5.35 -29.51 26.56
CA ASN A 236 6.58 -30.24 26.87
C ASN A 236 7.61 -30.24 25.73
N ASN A 237 7.30 -29.59 24.61
CA ASN A 237 8.18 -29.55 23.46
C ASN A 237 9.04 -28.25 23.47
N PRO A 238 10.36 -28.33 23.68
CA PRO A 238 11.23 -27.16 23.78
C PRO A 238 11.36 -26.38 22.50
N ASP A 239 10.94 -26.93 21.36
CA ASP A 239 10.95 -26.24 20.06
C ASP A 239 9.84 -25.18 19.95
N TRP A 240 8.86 -25.23 20.88
CA TRP A 240 7.67 -24.41 20.83
C TRP A 240 7.44 -23.60 22.10
N LEU A 241 7.02 -22.35 21.95
CA LEU A 241 6.57 -21.48 23.02
C LEU A 241 5.10 -21.16 22.81
N VAL A 242 4.30 -21.23 23.87
CA VAL A 242 2.91 -20.78 23.83
C VAL A 242 2.87 -19.26 23.58
N SER A 243 2.31 -18.85 22.46
CA SER A 243 2.09 -17.43 22.11
C SER A 243 0.71 -16.94 22.57
N ALA A 244 -0.31 -17.83 22.48
CA ALA A 244 -1.61 -17.61 23.07
C ALA A 244 -2.16 -18.95 23.57
N ALA A 245 -2.44 -19.05 24.86
CA ALA A 245 -2.99 -20.25 25.47
C ALA A 245 -4.47 -20.40 25.15
N LYS A 246 -4.92 -21.66 25.05
CA LYS A 246 -6.34 -21.98 25.07
C LYS A 246 -6.94 -21.51 26.38
N GLY A 247 -8.11 -20.92 26.36
CA GLY A 247 -8.85 -20.57 27.56
C GLY A 247 -9.24 -21.79 28.37
N ASP A 248 -9.28 -21.63 29.69
CA ASP A 248 -9.73 -22.66 30.58
C ASP A 248 -11.17 -23.07 30.28
N LYS A 249 -11.47 -24.35 30.58
CA LYS A 249 -12.86 -24.80 30.54
C LYS A 249 -13.65 -24.00 31.56
N GLY A 250 -14.75 -23.42 31.16
CA GLY A 250 -15.65 -22.70 32.08
C GLY A 250 -16.09 -23.65 33.23
N ASP A 251 -16.30 -23.06 34.39
CA ASP A 251 -16.79 -23.78 35.55
C ASP A 251 -18.05 -24.55 35.20
N PRO A 252 -18.22 -25.78 35.73
CA PRO A 252 -19.47 -26.49 35.59
C PRO A 252 -20.62 -25.60 36.06
N GLY A 253 -21.66 -25.47 35.26
CA GLY A 253 -22.86 -24.76 35.70
C GLY A 253 -23.37 -25.36 37.03
N LEU A 254 -23.95 -24.51 37.88
CA LEU A 254 -24.55 -24.94 39.15
C LEU A 254 -25.54 -26.10 38.88
N SER A 255 -25.16 -27.30 39.29
CA SER A 255 -26.10 -28.45 39.29
C SER A 255 -27.11 -28.22 40.40
N VAL A 256 -28.35 -27.97 40.06
CA VAL A 256 -29.44 -27.85 41.03
C VAL A 256 -29.96 -29.24 41.34
N ILE A 257 -29.95 -29.61 42.59
CA ILE A 257 -30.46 -30.89 43.08
C ILE A 257 -31.97 -30.72 43.32
N GLY A 258 -32.81 -31.52 42.66
CA GLY A 258 -34.24 -31.49 42.89
C GLY A 258 -34.59 -32.07 44.27
N GLY A 259 -35.01 -31.22 45.21
CA GLY A 259 -35.42 -31.62 46.55
C GLY A 259 -36.93 -31.88 46.73
N GLY A 260 -37.71 -31.65 45.66
CA GLY A 260 -39.17 -31.79 45.67
C GLY A 260 -39.87 -30.73 46.52
N HIS A 261 -40.94 -31.14 47.21
CA HIS A 261 -41.63 -30.28 48.17
C HIS A 261 -40.81 -30.20 49.46
N TRP A 262 -40.73 -29.01 50.08
CA TRP A 262 -39.99 -28.86 51.33
C TRP A 262 -40.67 -29.67 52.44
N GLU A 263 -39.90 -30.46 53.18
CA GLU A 263 -40.32 -31.29 54.28
C GLU A 263 -39.33 -31.14 55.45
N SER A 264 -39.81 -30.83 56.63
CA SER A 264 -38.98 -30.73 57.84
C SER A 264 -38.26 -32.03 58.20
N SER A 265 -38.80 -33.17 57.81
CA SER A 265 -38.20 -34.50 58.02
C SER A 265 -37.01 -34.79 57.09
N LYS A 266 -36.87 -34.06 56.02
CA LYS A 266 -35.77 -34.18 55.04
C LYS A 266 -34.63 -33.20 55.24
N THR A 267 -34.70 -32.39 56.27
CA THR A 267 -33.66 -31.41 56.59
C THR A 267 -32.46 -32.05 57.28
N PRO A 268 -31.26 -31.53 57.14
CA PRO A 268 -30.92 -30.32 56.35
C PRO A 268 -30.78 -30.61 54.86
N TYR A 269 -31.19 -29.66 54.03
CA TYR A 269 -30.97 -29.68 52.56
C TYR A 269 -29.54 -29.24 52.23
N GLU A 270 -28.92 -29.95 51.33
CA GLU A 270 -27.57 -29.62 50.84
C GLU A 270 -27.58 -28.34 49.95
N VAL A 271 -26.42 -27.73 49.76
CA VAL A 271 -26.23 -26.57 48.91
C VAL A 271 -26.73 -26.86 47.49
N ASN A 272 -27.35 -25.89 46.82
CA ASN A 272 -27.97 -26.00 45.51
C ASN A 272 -29.17 -26.98 45.43
N THR A 273 -29.81 -27.29 46.53
CA THR A 273 -31.06 -28.09 46.52
C THR A 273 -32.24 -27.13 46.27
N MET A 274 -33.03 -27.45 45.25
CA MET A 274 -34.25 -26.72 44.89
C MET A 274 -35.47 -27.40 45.54
N VAL A 275 -36.20 -26.66 46.35
CA VAL A 275 -37.46 -27.15 47.00
C VAL A 275 -38.61 -26.20 46.68
N THR A 276 -39.83 -26.69 46.73
CA THR A 276 -41.03 -25.90 46.59
C THR A 276 -41.75 -25.83 47.98
N LEU A 277 -42.20 -24.62 48.34
CA LEU A 277 -42.98 -24.39 49.57
C LEU A 277 -43.98 -23.26 49.31
N ALA A 278 -45.22 -23.50 49.63
CA ALA A 278 -46.30 -22.49 49.49
C ALA A 278 -46.37 -21.81 48.12
N GLY A 279 -46.12 -22.57 47.05
CA GLY A 279 -46.15 -22.07 45.66
C GLY A 279 -44.89 -21.33 45.21
N CYS A 280 -43.90 -21.17 46.06
CA CYS A 280 -42.59 -20.57 45.76
C CYS A 280 -41.50 -21.64 45.57
N VAL A 281 -40.49 -21.31 44.82
CA VAL A 281 -39.30 -22.14 44.59
C VAL A 281 -38.12 -21.51 45.34
N PHE A 282 -37.42 -22.31 46.11
CA PHE A 282 -36.23 -21.93 46.87
C PHE A 282 -35.04 -22.78 46.45
N ILE A 283 -33.88 -22.16 46.39
CA ILE A 283 -32.60 -22.84 46.14
C ILE A 283 -31.68 -22.54 47.35
N SER A 284 -31.22 -23.60 47.98
CA SER A 284 -30.33 -23.46 49.14
C SER A 284 -28.96 -22.97 48.72
N LYS A 285 -28.53 -21.84 49.25
CA LYS A 285 -27.18 -21.27 49.06
C LYS A 285 -26.15 -21.83 50.05
N VAL A 286 -26.64 -22.38 51.12
CA VAL A 286 -25.88 -23.07 52.19
C VAL A 286 -26.63 -24.30 52.63
N LYS A 287 -25.97 -25.24 53.32
CA LYS A 287 -26.67 -26.36 53.95
C LYS A 287 -27.62 -25.78 55.01
N THR A 288 -28.93 -26.03 54.86
CA THR A 288 -29.95 -25.36 55.67
C THR A 288 -31.12 -26.27 55.99
N SER A 289 -31.74 -26.02 57.12
CA SER A 289 -33.00 -26.67 57.56
C SER A 289 -34.23 -25.78 57.30
N ASN A 290 -34.04 -24.58 56.87
CA ASN A 290 -35.13 -23.61 56.56
C ASN A 290 -35.11 -23.29 55.08
N PRO A 291 -36.29 -23.22 54.42
CA PRO A 291 -36.40 -22.74 53.04
C PRO A 291 -36.20 -21.27 52.90
#